data_56d98a33b8b0932528312ed5c4e7ea39
#
_entry.id   56d98a33b8b0932528312ed5c4e7ea39
#
_cell.length_a   1.000
_cell.length_b   1.000
_cell.length_c   1.000
_cell.angle_alpha   90.00
_cell.angle_beta   90.00
_cell.angle_gamma   90.00
#
_symmetry.space_group_name_H-M   'P 1'
#
loop_
_entity.id
_entity.type
_entity.pdbx_description
1 polymer ?
#
loop_
_entity_poly.entity_id
_entity_poly.type
_entity_poly.pdbx_seq_one_letter_code
_entity_poly.pdbx_strand_id
1 'polypeptide(L)'
;SAYEAKHNKPLKPVFRHDGKIYPPKGTVCPHCGATHEYLSYNNGNKRTQIRCKVCEKTFSTQKSYSQQVVRKCPYCGHKLSMIKSRNHFDIYKCMNPKCSHYKSELKKLSKEDKAKYKRNPSAFSLHYITRVFNASLDMLERIQLKIAPSKVDLSRIHNSKHVLGLVLTYYVNYGLSLRKTALILYEVHDIKISHQTIANYAQAASHLLFPWLDNFKHDLNAYHCGDETYVKVLGKKAYVFFMCDVKKKIITSFKIYMKRDTFSAIDAFYSVLRKFKKIPKNLEFVVDGNPIYKAAQQYFQLKRIFFKVTQVIGLTNDDPVSKQHRPAKQIIERLNRTFKYSYAVKNGFNSLEGANDFMCLFTTYFNFLRNHTSLGYKPPVELDCLKKTHNMPNKWNILLDEALNYFIESTMEF
;
A
#
# COMPACT_ATOMS: atom_id res chain seq x y z
N SER A 1 -7.88 -10.58 55.06
CA SER A 1 -8.52 -10.11 53.80
C SER A 1 -8.62 -8.59 53.79
N ALA A 2 -8.79 -7.99 52.62
CA ALA A 2 -8.98 -6.52 52.51
C ALA A 2 -10.25 -6.07 53.26
N TYR A 3 -11.25 -6.94 53.33
CA TYR A 3 -12.47 -6.70 54.09
C TYR A 3 -12.21 -6.58 55.59
N GLU A 4 -11.46 -7.49 56.20
CA GLU A 4 -11.13 -7.48 57.64
C GLU A 4 -10.30 -6.24 57.99
N ALA A 5 -9.31 -5.93 57.19
CA ALA A 5 -8.48 -4.73 57.37
C ALA A 5 -9.28 -3.43 57.35
N LYS A 6 -10.34 -3.38 56.55
CA LYS A 6 -11.13 -2.16 56.36
C LYS A 6 -12.30 -2.04 57.37
N HIS A 7 -12.93 -3.17 57.69
CA HIS A 7 -14.17 -3.15 58.47
C HIS A 7 -13.98 -3.62 59.91
N ASN A 8 -12.79 -4.08 60.28
CA ASN A 8 -12.45 -4.61 61.59
C ASN A 8 -13.42 -5.73 62.08
N LYS A 9 -13.90 -6.55 61.11
CA LYS A 9 -14.86 -7.64 61.32
C LYS A 9 -14.35 -8.90 60.61
N PRO A 10 -14.59 -10.10 61.19
CA PRO A 10 -14.17 -11.35 60.55
C PRO A 10 -14.89 -11.54 59.22
N LEU A 11 -14.17 -12.06 58.24
CA LEU A 11 -14.70 -12.36 56.93
C LEU A 11 -15.66 -13.56 56.99
N LYS A 12 -16.92 -13.35 56.64
CA LYS A 12 -17.96 -14.40 56.50
C LYS A 12 -18.45 -14.41 55.05
N PRO A 13 -18.93 -15.54 54.52
CA PRO A 13 -19.59 -15.58 53.22
C PRO A 13 -20.68 -14.52 53.09
N VAL A 14 -21.06 -14.23 51.84
CA VAL A 14 -22.17 -13.30 51.57
C VAL A 14 -23.45 -13.99 52.01
N PHE A 15 -24.20 -13.33 52.89
CA PHE A 15 -25.53 -13.84 53.32
C PHE A 15 -26.45 -13.85 52.08
N ARG A 16 -27.07 -15.01 51.86
CA ARG A 16 -27.98 -15.23 50.72
C ARG A 16 -29.41 -15.10 51.19
N HIS A 17 -30.11 -14.12 50.65
CA HIS A 17 -31.54 -13.92 50.92
C HIS A 17 -32.37 -14.67 49.86
N ASP A 18 -33.48 -15.24 50.27
CA ASP A 18 -34.44 -15.89 49.39
C ASP A 18 -34.97 -14.88 48.35
N GLY A 19 -35.14 -15.33 47.14
CA GLY A 19 -35.57 -14.49 46.02
C GLY A 19 -34.51 -13.60 45.40
N LYS A 20 -33.26 -13.51 45.95
CA LYS A 20 -32.15 -12.78 45.29
C LYS A 20 -31.28 -13.71 44.47
N ILE A 21 -30.88 -13.23 43.32
CA ILE A 21 -29.96 -13.94 42.39
C ILE A 21 -28.53 -13.57 42.68
N TYR A 22 -27.68 -14.58 42.78
CA TYR A 22 -26.24 -14.47 43.05
C TYR A 22 -25.43 -15.02 41.87
N PRO A 23 -24.12 -14.67 41.78
CA PRO A 23 -23.24 -15.26 40.79
C PRO A 23 -23.27 -16.79 40.77
N PRO A 24 -23.20 -17.46 39.59
CA PRO A 24 -23.27 -18.91 39.47
C PRO A 24 -22.20 -19.65 40.30
N LYS A 25 -22.50 -20.87 40.74
CA LYS A 25 -21.50 -21.78 41.31
C LYS A 25 -20.36 -21.95 40.29
N GLY A 26 -19.11 -21.82 40.71
CA GLY A 26 -17.95 -21.84 39.80
C GLY A 26 -17.43 -20.45 39.38
N THR A 27 -18.16 -19.36 39.65
CA THR A 27 -17.62 -18.01 39.49
C THR A 27 -16.53 -17.74 40.52
N VAL A 28 -15.34 -17.35 40.06
CA VAL A 28 -14.18 -17.05 40.92
C VAL A 28 -13.76 -15.59 40.69
N CYS A 29 -13.33 -14.91 41.74
CA CYS A 29 -12.84 -13.56 41.65
C CYS A 29 -11.48 -13.53 40.89
N PRO A 30 -11.35 -12.79 39.76
CA PRO A 30 -10.12 -12.75 39.01
C PRO A 30 -8.98 -11.98 39.70
N HIS A 31 -9.26 -11.29 40.80
CA HIS A 31 -8.29 -10.49 41.54
C HIS A 31 -7.67 -11.23 42.75
N CYS A 32 -8.41 -12.12 43.38
CA CYS A 32 -7.95 -12.79 44.64
C CYS A 32 -8.31 -14.28 44.72
N GLY A 33 -8.94 -14.87 43.70
CA GLY A 33 -9.30 -16.26 43.68
C GLY A 33 -10.50 -16.66 44.59
N ALA A 34 -11.17 -15.70 45.24
CA ALA A 34 -12.31 -16.01 46.14
C ALA A 34 -13.46 -16.68 45.37
N THR A 35 -14.04 -17.72 45.98
CA THR A 35 -15.13 -18.51 45.43
C THR A 35 -16.47 -17.75 45.41
N HIS A 36 -17.45 -18.27 44.68
CA HIS A 36 -18.75 -17.64 44.48
C HIS A 36 -19.47 -17.30 45.81
N GLU A 37 -19.13 -17.95 46.93
CA GLU A 37 -19.71 -17.68 48.23
C GLU A 37 -19.43 -16.28 48.77
N TYR A 38 -18.32 -15.68 48.30
CA TYR A 38 -17.92 -14.31 48.66
C TYR A 38 -18.27 -13.27 47.59
N LEU A 39 -19.07 -13.66 46.59
CA LEU A 39 -19.41 -12.80 45.45
C LEU A 39 -20.89 -12.40 45.49
N SER A 40 -21.17 -11.15 45.15
CA SER A 40 -22.51 -10.60 45.02
C SER A 40 -22.61 -9.67 43.81
N TYR A 41 -23.81 -9.54 43.20
CA TYR A 41 -24.04 -8.54 42.19
C TYR A 41 -24.09 -7.14 42.82
N ASN A 42 -23.41 -6.16 42.16
CA ASN A 42 -23.28 -4.79 42.64
C ASN A 42 -24.16 -3.77 41.91
N ASN A 43 -24.81 -4.18 40.83
CA ASN A 43 -25.59 -3.29 39.94
C ASN A 43 -27.06 -3.73 39.78
N GLY A 44 -27.64 -4.27 40.84
CA GLY A 44 -29.06 -4.66 40.91
C GLY A 44 -29.48 -5.58 39.76
N ASN A 45 -30.62 -5.28 39.13
CA ASN A 45 -31.22 -6.13 38.11
C ASN A 45 -30.39 -6.30 36.83
N LYS A 46 -29.39 -5.43 36.56
CA LYS A 46 -28.52 -5.57 35.40
C LYS A 46 -27.56 -6.75 35.46
N ARG A 47 -27.22 -7.23 36.67
CA ARG A 47 -26.40 -8.44 36.92
C ARG A 47 -25.13 -8.56 36.11
N THR A 48 -24.53 -7.43 35.68
CA THR A 48 -23.32 -7.39 34.83
C THR A 48 -22.06 -7.12 35.62
N GLN A 49 -22.17 -6.64 36.87
CA GLN A 49 -21.04 -6.31 37.72
C GLN A 49 -21.10 -7.11 39.03
N ILE A 50 -20.02 -7.82 39.32
CA ILE A 50 -19.85 -8.64 40.52
C ILE A 50 -18.87 -7.93 41.46
N ARG A 51 -19.20 -7.86 42.75
CA ARG A 51 -18.33 -7.40 43.84
C ARG A 51 -17.81 -8.59 44.62
N CYS A 52 -16.51 -8.61 44.85
CA CYS A 52 -15.87 -9.57 45.74
C CYS A 52 -15.75 -8.99 47.15
N LYS A 53 -16.29 -9.72 48.16
CA LYS A 53 -16.23 -9.31 49.57
C LYS A 53 -14.80 -9.45 50.11
N VAL A 54 -13.98 -10.38 49.61
CA VAL A 54 -12.64 -10.68 50.13
C VAL A 54 -11.64 -9.53 49.80
N CYS A 55 -11.59 -9.09 48.53
CA CYS A 55 -10.69 -8.07 48.08
C CYS A 55 -11.37 -6.72 47.79
N GLU A 56 -12.66 -6.62 48.02
CA GLU A 56 -13.54 -5.46 47.78
C GLU A 56 -13.53 -4.88 46.35
N LYS A 57 -12.91 -5.55 45.39
CA LYS A 57 -12.90 -5.14 43.99
C LYS A 57 -14.13 -5.61 43.23
N THR A 58 -14.50 -4.88 42.19
CA THR A 58 -15.60 -5.24 41.29
C THR A 58 -15.04 -5.72 39.95
N PHE A 59 -15.74 -6.70 39.33
CA PHE A 59 -15.41 -7.22 37.99
C PHE A 59 -16.69 -7.58 37.22
N SER A 60 -16.58 -7.84 35.92
CA SER A 60 -17.72 -8.26 35.10
C SER A 60 -17.41 -9.59 34.42
N THR A 61 -18.40 -10.50 34.44
CA THR A 61 -18.30 -11.81 33.77
C THR A 61 -18.62 -11.74 32.26
N GLN A 62 -19.29 -10.69 31.81
CA GLN A 62 -19.69 -10.54 30.42
C GLN A 62 -18.61 -9.94 29.51
N LYS A 63 -17.53 -9.42 30.08
CA LYS A 63 -16.35 -9.04 29.32
C LYS A 63 -15.25 -10.02 29.66
N SER A 64 -15.02 -11.01 28.81
CA SER A 64 -13.68 -11.55 28.70
C SER A 64 -12.78 -10.34 28.43
N TYR A 65 -12.04 -9.90 29.43
CA TYR A 65 -10.89 -9.03 29.17
C TYR A 65 -9.92 -9.91 28.39
N SER A 66 -10.07 -9.98 27.05
CA SER A 66 -8.93 -10.26 26.21
C SER A 66 -7.83 -9.40 26.80
N GLN A 67 -6.66 -9.94 27.01
CA GLN A 67 -5.49 -9.18 27.44
C GLN A 67 -5.26 -8.10 26.39
N GLN A 68 -6.00 -7.00 26.52
CA GLN A 68 -5.82 -5.86 25.64
C GLN A 68 -4.40 -5.37 25.91
N VAL A 69 -3.52 -5.60 24.98
CA VAL A 69 -2.16 -5.07 25.02
C VAL A 69 -2.29 -3.57 25.22
N VAL A 70 -2.11 -3.12 26.46
CA VAL A 70 -2.18 -1.69 26.80
C VAL A 70 -0.97 -1.01 26.18
N ARG A 71 -1.20 -0.30 25.08
CA ARG A 71 -0.15 0.46 24.41
C ARG A 71 0.21 1.67 25.26
N LYS A 72 1.49 1.80 25.56
CA LYS A 72 2.04 2.91 26.38
C LYS A 72 2.78 3.90 25.53
N CYS A 73 2.73 5.17 25.89
CA CYS A 73 3.52 6.23 25.26
C CYS A 73 5.02 6.02 25.59
N PRO A 74 5.92 5.99 24.61
CA PRO A 74 7.35 5.78 24.85
C PRO A 74 8.00 6.93 25.60
N TYR A 75 7.39 8.11 25.64
CA TYR A 75 7.94 9.31 26.28
C TYR A 75 7.47 9.53 27.72
N CYS A 76 6.33 9.00 28.10
CA CYS A 76 5.77 9.23 29.45
C CYS A 76 5.13 8.00 30.10
N GLY A 77 5.13 6.85 29.46
CA GLY A 77 4.60 5.61 29.99
C GLY A 77 3.06 5.53 30.11
N HIS A 78 2.31 6.64 29.90
CA HIS A 78 0.85 6.63 29.98
C HIS A 78 0.22 5.83 28.86
N LYS A 79 -0.94 5.25 29.14
CA LYS A 79 -1.78 4.54 28.15
C LYS A 79 -2.10 5.47 26.98
N LEU A 80 -1.89 4.96 25.74
CA LEU A 80 -2.33 5.62 24.53
C LEU A 80 -3.83 5.40 24.32
N SER A 81 -4.54 6.45 23.92
CA SER A 81 -5.96 6.38 23.57
C SER A 81 -6.11 6.16 22.07
N MET A 82 -6.93 5.20 21.67
CA MET A 82 -7.32 5.03 20.27
C MET A 82 -8.26 6.17 19.89
N ILE A 83 -7.85 6.99 18.93
CA ILE A 83 -8.62 8.16 18.48
C ILE A 83 -9.37 7.92 17.18
N LYS A 84 -8.90 6.95 16.37
CA LYS A 84 -9.52 6.61 15.09
C LYS A 84 -9.13 5.20 14.66
N SER A 85 -10.09 4.46 14.09
CA SER A 85 -9.84 3.20 13.38
C SER A 85 -9.96 3.41 11.87
N ARG A 86 -9.10 2.75 11.12
CA ARG A 86 -9.10 2.68 9.65
C ARG A 86 -9.09 1.21 9.23
N ASN A 87 -9.39 0.91 7.98
CA ASN A 87 -9.49 -0.47 7.48
C ASN A 87 -8.25 -1.33 7.77
N HIS A 88 -7.04 -0.73 7.75
CA HIS A 88 -5.78 -1.45 7.86
C HIS A 88 -4.91 -1.00 9.03
N PHE A 89 -5.35 -0.02 9.80
CA PHE A 89 -4.61 0.46 10.98
C PHE A 89 -5.47 1.28 11.92
N ASP A 90 -5.07 1.28 13.20
CA ASP A 90 -5.64 2.12 14.24
C ASP A 90 -4.67 3.26 14.60
N ILE A 91 -5.22 4.41 14.92
CA ILE A 91 -4.46 5.59 15.33
C ILE A 91 -4.59 5.76 16.83
N TYR A 92 -3.45 5.78 17.50
CA TYR A 92 -3.33 6.00 18.93
C TYR A 92 -2.64 7.33 19.23
N LYS A 93 -3.13 8.05 20.24
CA LYS A 93 -2.62 9.36 20.68
C LYS A 93 -2.33 9.35 22.18
N CYS A 94 -1.24 9.98 22.58
CA CYS A 94 -0.96 10.26 23.98
C CYS A 94 -1.77 11.49 24.44
N MET A 95 -2.68 11.29 25.38
CA MET A 95 -3.53 12.36 25.92
C MET A 95 -2.96 13.02 27.18
N ASN A 96 -1.80 12.57 27.66
CA ASN A 96 -1.19 13.11 28.87
C ASN A 96 -0.60 14.52 28.64
N PRO A 97 -1.13 15.59 29.30
CA PRO A 97 -0.61 16.94 29.15
C PRO A 97 0.78 17.14 29.77
N LYS A 98 1.20 16.21 30.65
CA LYS A 98 2.55 16.22 31.27
C LYS A 98 3.58 15.44 30.45
N CYS A 99 3.21 14.90 29.27
CA CYS A 99 4.11 14.15 28.40
C CYS A 99 5.33 14.98 27.99
N SER A 100 6.54 14.42 28.12
CA SER A 100 7.79 15.10 27.75
C SER A 100 7.83 15.47 26.27
N HIS A 101 7.35 14.58 25.37
CA HIS A 101 7.20 14.86 23.95
C HIS A 101 6.30 16.08 23.70
N TYR A 102 5.08 16.08 24.28
CA TYR A 102 4.15 17.19 24.12
C TYR A 102 4.74 18.52 24.59
N LYS A 103 5.40 18.53 25.76
CA LYS A 103 6.05 19.73 26.29
C LYS A 103 7.21 20.21 25.40
N SER A 104 7.98 19.30 24.83
CA SER A 104 9.07 19.63 23.89
C SER A 104 8.51 20.27 22.62
N GLU A 105 7.49 19.66 21.99
CA GLU A 105 6.88 20.20 20.78
C GLU A 105 6.21 21.56 21.03
N LEU A 106 5.58 21.75 22.19
CA LEU A 106 5.00 23.04 22.58
C LEU A 106 6.06 24.14 22.75
N LYS A 107 7.26 23.78 23.26
CA LYS A 107 8.38 24.75 23.39
C LYS A 107 8.91 25.21 22.03
N LYS A 108 8.90 24.35 21.01
CA LYS A 108 9.39 24.63 19.65
C LYS A 108 8.51 25.61 18.87
N LEU A 109 7.25 25.80 19.29
CA LEU A 109 6.35 26.74 18.61
C LEU A 109 6.82 28.20 18.78
N SER A 110 6.72 28.97 17.68
CA SER A 110 6.90 30.42 17.70
C SER A 110 5.86 31.12 18.60
N LYS A 111 6.07 32.38 18.93
CA LYS A 111 5.06 33.17 19.69
C LYS A 111 3.73 33.24 18.94
N GLU A 112 3.77 33.42 17.61
CA GLU A 112 2.60 33.48 16.74
C GLU A 112 1.86 32.14 16.69
N ASP A 113 2.59 31.03 16.55
CA ASP A 113 1.98 29.71 16.50
C ASP A 113 1.41 29.28 17.86
N LYS A 114 1.97 29.72 18.96
CA LYS A 114 1.36 29.55 20.29
C LYS A 114 0.04 30.27 20.42
N ALA A 115 -0.08 31.49 19.85
CA ALA A 115 -1.34 32.20 19.81
C ALA A 115 -2.38 31.49 18.92
N LYS A 116 -1.97 31.00 17.75
CA LYS A 116 -2.82 30.20 16.86
C LYS A 116 -3.24 28.88 17.54
N TYR A 117 -2.32 28.19 18.21
CA TYR A 117 -2.60 26.97 18.95
C TYR A 117 -3.65 27.17 20.06
N LYS A 118 -3.58 28.27 20.81
CA LYS A 118 -4.59 28.60 21.82
C LYS A 118 -5.99 28.76 21.21
N ARG A 119 -6.10 29.33 19.99
CA ARG A 119 -7.38 29.51 19.28
C ARG A 119 -7.89 28.23 18.64
N ASN A 120 -7.02 27.44 18.06
CA ASN A 120 -7.36 26.19 17.37
C ASN A 120 -6.32 25.09 17.65
N PRO A 121 -6.43 24.36 18.77
CA PRO A 121 -5.49 23.28 19.12
C PRO A 121 -5.49 22.12 18.11
N SER A 122 -6.59 21.91 17.41
CA SER A 122 -6.75 20.81 16.45
C SER A 122 -5.93 20.98 15.16
N ALA A 123 -5.52 22.21 14.84
CA ALA A 123 -4.66 22.52 13.70
C ALA A 123 -3.21 22.07 13.91
N PHE A 124 -2.82 21.71 15.15
CA PHE A 124 -1.46 21.36 15.52
C PHE A 124 -1.36 19.92 16.00
N SER A 125 -0.34 19.18 15.54
CA SER A 125 -0.10 17.81 15.95
C SER A 125 1.06 17.71 16.96
N LEU A 126 0.84 18.24 18.17
CA LEU A 126 1.87 18.32 19.22
C LEU A 126 2.00 17.04 20.08
N HIS A 127 0.93 16.26 20.18
CA HIS A 127 0.93 15.03 20.95
C HIS A 127 1.58 13.88 20.20
N TYR A 128 2.20 12.95 20.92
CA TYR A 128 2.68 11.71 20.33
C TYR A 128 1.52 10.92 19.74
N ILE A 129 1.64 10.59 18.46
CA ILE A 129 0.68 9.80 17.68
C ILE A 129 1.42 8.63 17.07
N THR A 130 0.85 7.44 17.18
CA THR A 130 1.35 6.24 16.50
C THR A 130 0.23 5.52 15.77
N ARG A 131 0.58 4.77 14.74
CA ARG A 131 -0.34 3.91 13.99
C ARG A 131 0.01 2.46 14.25
N VAL A 132 -1.00 1.63 14.37
CA VAL A 132 -0.87 0.18 14.53
C VAL A 132 -1.50 -0.47 13.33
N PHE A 133 -0.68 -1.05 12.48
CA PHE A 133 -1.10 -1.65 11.23
C PHE A 133 -1.45 -3.13 11.42
N ASN A 134 -2.53 -3.57 10.76
CA ASN A 134 -2.99 -4.96 10.74
C ASN A 134 -2.42 -5.73 9.52
N ALA A 135 -1.70 -5.05 8.61
CA ALA A 135 -1.05 -5.68 7.45
C ALA A 135 0.29 -6.31 7.83
N SER A 136 0.60 -7.49 7.26
CA SER A 136 1.91 -8.15 7.34
C SER A 136 2.65 -8.05 6.00
N LEU A 137 3.98 -8.27 6.00
CA LEU A 137 4.76 -8.34 4.75
C LEU A 137 4.33 -9.53 3.91
N ASP A 138 4.09 -10.71 4.52
CA ASP A 138 3.62 -11.91 3.83
C ASP A 138 2.28 -11.70 3.10
N MET A 139 1.42 -10.85 3.66
CA MET A 139 0.18 -10.46 3.01
C MET A 139 0.45 -9.66 1.73
N LEU A 140 1.45 -8.78 1.72
CA LEU A 140 1.85 -8.01 0.55
C LEU A 140 2.45 -8.92 -0.55
N GLU A 141 3.26 -9.91 -0.17
CA GLU A 141 3.80 -10.91 -1.10
C GLU A 141 2.68 -11.69 -1.80
N ARG A 142 1.70 -12.18 -1.05
CA ARG A 142 0.57 -12.94 -1.61
C ARG A 142 -0.30 -12.13 -2.58
N ILE A 143 -0.43 -10.82 -2.39
CA ILE A 143 -1.21 -9.96 -3.29
C ILE A 143 -0.54 -9.83 -4.66
N GLN A 144 0.78 -9.91 -4.74
CA GLN A 144 1.52 -9.75 -6.00
C GLN A 144 1.35 -10.92 -6.97
N LEU A 145 0.97 -12.09 -6.47
CA LEU A 145 0.89 -13.33 -7.24
C LEU A 145 -0.47 -13.60 -7.92
N LYS A 146 -1.45 -12.70 -7.80
CA LYS A 146 -2.78 -12.90 -8.40
C LYS A 146 -2.83 -12.43 -9.85
N ILE A 147 -2.33 -13.23 -10.76
CA ILE A 147 -2.55 -13.11 -12.20
C ILE A 147 -3.63 -14.13 -12.59
N ALA A 148 -4.68 -13.68 -13.27
CA ALA A 148 -5.67 -14.58 -13.82
C ALA A 148 -5.04 -15.37 -15.00
N PRO A 149 -5.36 -16.65 -15.21
CA PRO A 149 -4.79 -17.42 -16.32
C PRO A 149 -5.17 -16.80 -17.67
N SER A 150 -4.25 -16.82 -18.63
CA SER A 150 -4.53 -16.36 -20.00
C SER A 150 -5.58 -17.25 -20.67
N LYS A 151 -6.47 -16.65 -21.45
CA LYS A 151 -7.45 -17.34 -22.28
C LYS A 151 -6.86 -17.87 -23.57
N VAL A 152 -5.69 -17.41 -23.95
CA VAL A 152 -5.02 -17.74 -25.21
C VAL A 152 -3.59 -18.18 -24.94
N ASP A 153 -3.21 -19.30 -25.54
CA ASP A 153 -1.85 -19.77 -25.59
C ASP A 153 -1.13 -19.15 -26.79
N LEU A 154 -0.12 -18.31 -26.54
CA LEU A 154 0.64 -17.64 -27.60
C LEU A 154 1.41 -18.59 -28.52
N SER A 155 1.70 -19.82 -28.10
CA SER A 155 2.34 -20.83 -28.93
C SER A 155 1.37 -21.43 -29.99
N ARG A 156 0.06 -21.26 -29.79
CA ARG A 156 -1.02 -21.81 -30.63
C ARG A 156 -1.87 -20.74 -31.29
N ILE A 157 -1.38 -19.51 -31.43
CA ILE A 157 -2.11 -18.43 -32.11
C ILE A 157 -2.20 -18.74 -33.61
N HIS A 158 -3.37 -18.45 -34.17
CA HIS A 158 -3.63 -18.63 -35.59
C HIS A 158 -2.82 -17.68 -36.47
N ASN A 159 -2.52 -16.48 -35.98
CA ASN A 159 -1.74 -15.48 -36.70
C ASN A 159 -0.25 -15.63 -36.39
N SER A 160 0.60 -15.15 -37.33
CA SER A 160 2.07 -15.20 -37.13
C SER A 160 2.53 -14.34 -35.95
N LYS A 161 3.74 -14.64 -35.43
CA LYS A 161 4.41 -13.81 -34.41
C LYS A 161 4.54 -12.34 -34.88
N HIS A 162 4.72 -12.10 -36.19
CA HIS A 162 4.78 -10.75 -36.75
C HIS A 162 3.48 -9.98 -36.51
N VAL A 163 2.33 -10.61 -36.72
CA VAL A 163 1.01 -10.00 -36.46
C VAL A 163 0.85 -9.68 -34.97
N LEU A 164 1.27 -10.57 -34.07
CA LEU A 164 1.29 -10.28 -32.63
C LEU A 164 2.15 -9.03 -32.33
N GLY A 165 3.33 -8.95 -32.89
CA GLY A 165 4.22 -7.78 -32.75
C GLY A 165 3.59 -6.49 -33.28
N LEU A 166 2.89 -6.54 -34.43
CA LEU A 166 2.11 -5.40 -34.95
C LEU A 166 0.98 -4.98 -34.03
N VAL A 167 0.22 -5.95 -33.49
CA VAL A 167 -0.84 -5.70 -32.49
C VAL A 167 -0.30 -4.93 -31.30
N LEU A 168 0.79 -5.40 -30.69
CA LEU A 168 1.40 -4.74 -29.53
C LEU A 168 1.97 -3.36 -29.89
N THR A 169 2.56 -3.22 -31.07
CA THR A 169 3.07 -1.95 -31.54
C THR A 169 1.96 -0.91 -31.67
N TYR A 170 0.88 -1.22 -32.36
CA TYR A 170 -0.23 -0.27 -32.55
C TYR A 170 -1.02 -0.01 -31.26
N TYR A 171 -1.33 -1.06 -30.51
CA TYR A 171 -2.14 -0.95 -29.31
C TYR A 171 -1.39 -0.28 -28.14
N VAL A 172 -0.11 -0.57 -27.96
CA VAL A 172 0.69 -0.07 -26.81
C VAL A 172 1.53 1.14 -27.18
N ASN A 173 2.43 1.03 -28.17
CA ASN A 173 3.38 2.09 -28.47
C ASN A 173 2.69 3.33 -29.05
N TYR A 174 1.75 3.15 -29.99
CA TYR A 174 0.99 4.25 -30.57
C TYR A 174 -0.31 4.56 -29.79
N GLY A 175 -0.62 3.78 -28.78
CA GLY A 175 -1.74 4.03 -27.87
C GLY A 175 -3.12 3.92 -28.54
N LEU A 176 -3.26 3.18 -29.65
CA LEU A 176 -4.53 3.08 -30.36
C LEU A 176 -5.56 2.24 -29.58
N SER A 177 -6.84 2.48 -29.83
CA SER A 177 -7.91 1.62 -29.31
C SER A 177 -7.90 0.25 -30.02
N LEU A 178 -8.46 -0.78 -29.40
CA LEU A 178 -8.55 -2.13 -30.00
C LEU A 178 -9.21 -2.10 -31.38
N ARG A 179 -10.29 -1.31 -31.56
CA ARG A 179 -11.00 -1.19 -32.83
C ARG A 179 -10.17 -0.47 -33.89
N LYS A 180 -9.46 0.62 -33.51
CA LYS A 180 -8.56 1.33 -34.45
C LYS A 180 -7.36 0.46 -34.83
N THR A 181 -6.84 -0.34 -33.91
CA THR A 181 -5.77 -1.30 -34.19
C THR A 181 -6.25 -2.35 -35.20
N ALA A 182 -7.45 -2.91 -35.05
CA ALA A 182 -8.02 -3.84 -36.01
C ALA A 182 -8.20 -3.19 -37.40
N LEU A 183 -8.68 -1.95 -37.44
CA LEU A 183 -8.88 -1.20 -38.67
C LEU A 183 -7.57 -0.97 -39.43
N ILE A 184 -6.54 -0.49 -38.74
CA ILE A 184 -5.21 -0.26 -39.36
C ILE A 184 -4.58 -1.57 -39.84
N LEU A 185 -4.72 -2.66 -39.08
CA LEU A 185 -4.21 -3.96 -39.52
C LEU A 185 -4.91 -4.43 -40.81
N TYR A 186 -6.20 -4.16 -40.96
CA TYR A 186 -6.95 -4.44 -42.18
C TYR A 186 -6.56 -3.49 -43.33
N GLU A 187 -6.65 -2.17 -43.12
CA GLU A 187 -6.51 -1.19 -44.22
C GLU A 187 -5.05 -1.02 -44.69
N VAL A 188 -4.07 -1.20 -43.81
CA VAL A 188 -2.65 -0.95 -44.14
C VAL A 188 -1.87 -2.25 -44.39
N HIS A 189 -2.25 -3.35 -43.73
CA HIS A 189 -1.51 -4.60 -43.78
C HIS A 189 -2.30 -5.76 -44.40
N ASP A 190 -3.55 -5.54 -44.79
CA ASP A 190 -4.46 -6.58 -45.28
C ASP A 190 -4.62 -7.76 -44.32
N ILE A 191 -4.54 -7.45 -43.00
CA ILE A 191 -4.67 -8.45 -41.92
C ILE A 191 -6.06 -8.34 -41.28
N LYS A 192 -6.91 -9.31 -41.52
CA LYS A 192 -8.25 -9.38 -40.94
C LYS A 192 -8.23 -10.02 -39.56
N ILE A 193 -8.34 -9.19 -38.52
CA ILE A 193 -8.33 -9.62 -37.12
C ILE A 193 -9.39 -8.87 -36.31
N SER A 194 -10.10 -9.57 -35.41
CA SER A 194 -11.12 -8.94 -34.59
C SER A 194 -10.49 -8.14 -33.43
N HIS A 195 -11.17 -7.08 -33.00
CA HIS A 195 -10.73 -6.30 -31.83
C HIS A 195 -10.72 -7.15 -30.54
N GLN A 196 -11.54 -8.22 -30.45
CA GLN A 196 -11.52 -9.16 -29.34
C GLN A 196 -10.27 -10.03 -29.37
N THR A 197 -9.85 -10.49 -30.56
CA THR A 197 -8.58 -11.25 -30.71
C THR A 197 -7.38 -10.38 -30.32
N ILE A 198 -7.38 -9.08 -30.68
CA ILE A 198 -6.35 -8.12 -30.27
C ILE A 198 -6.31 -8.01 -28.74
N ALA A 199 -7.47 -7.91 -28.08
CA ALA A 199 -7.54 -7.87 -26.62
C ALA A 199 -6.98 -9.15 -25.98
N ASN A 200 -7.33 -10.32 -26.53
CA ASN A 200 -6.84 -11.61 -26.05
C ASN A 200 -5.32 -11.75 -26.24
N TYR A 201 -4.77 -11.29 -27.35
CA TYR A 201 -3.31 -11.29 -27.60
C TYR A 201 -2.59 -10.36 -26.65
N ALA A 202 -3.11 -9.15 -26.40
CA ALA A 202 -2.56 -8.21 -25.42
C ALA A 202 -2.57 -8.78 -24.00
N GLN A 203 -3.66 -9.44 -23.61
CA GLN A 203 -3.77 -10.14 -22.33
C GLN A 203 -2.73 -11.26 -22.22
N ALA A 204 -2.65 -12.14 -23.21
CA ALA A 204 -1.69 -13.26 -23.20
C ALA A 204 -0.25 -12.79 -23.16
N ALA A 205 0.09 -11.73 -23.91
CA ALA A 205 1.40 -11.11 -23.88
C ALA A 205 1.73 -10.52 -22.48
N SER A 206 0.75 -9.86 -21.86
CA SER A 206 0.90 -9.35 -20.48
C SER A 206 1.18 -10.46 -19.48
N HIS A 207 0.44 -11.57 -19.57
CA HIS A 207 0.62 -12.71 -18.65
C HIS A 207 2.01 -13.33 -18.74
N LEU A 208 2.55 -13.41 -19.96
CA LEU A 208 3.91 -13.92 -20.18
C LEU A 208 4.97 -12.93 -19.67
N LEU A 209 4.79 -11.63 -19.96
CA LEU A 209 5.74 -10.58 -19.63
C LEU A 209 5.74 -10.23 -18.13
N PHE A 210 4.61 -10.33 -17.42
CA PHE A 210 4.51 -9.82 -16.06
C PHE A 210 5.46 -10.49 -15.06
N PRO A 211 5.59 -11.85 -14.98
CA PRO A 211 6.54 -12.50 -14.09
C PRO A 211 8.00 -12.08 -14.37
N TRP A 212 8.36 -12.00 -15.64
CA TRP A 212 9.67 -11.53 -16.07
C TRP A 212 9.92 -10.08 -15.67
N LEU A 213 8.99 -9.16 -15.98
CA LEU A 213 9.08 -7.73 -15.67
C LEU A 213 9.15 -7.48 -14.16
N ASP A 214 8.35 -8.22 -13.37
CA ASP A 214 8.27 -8.03 -11.92
C ASP A 214 9.53 -8.49 -11.21
N ASN A 215 10.18 -9.55 -11.73
CA ASN A 215 11.42 -10.10 -11.20
C ASN A 215 12.69 -9.59 -11.92
N PHE A 216 12.53 -8.74 -12.94
CA PHE A 216 13.66 -8.20 -13.67
C PHE A 216 14.62 -7.46 -12.73
N LYS A 217 15.90 -7.87 -12.75
CA LYS A 217 16.94 -7.31 -11.89
C LYS A 217 17.43 -5.98 -12.48
N HIS A 218 16.74 -4.91 -12.12
CA HIS A 218 17.18 -3.56 -12.45
C HIS A 218 18.40 -3.16 -11.60
N ASP A 219 19.36 -2.50 -12.23
CA ASP A 219 20.39 -1.74 -11.52
C ASP A 219 19.77 -0.39 -11.09
N LEU A 220 19.21 -0.34 -9.86
CA LEU A 220 18.46 0.79 -9.35
C LEU A 220 19.33 1.76 -8.54
N ASN A 221 19.05 3.05 -8.68
CA ASN A 221 19.59 4.09 -7.80
C ASN A 221 18.80 4.19 -6.50
N ALA A 222 19.38 4.93 -5.54
CA ALA A 222 18.71 5.17 -4.26
C ALA A 222 17.70 6.34 -4.30
N TYR A 223 17.50 6.99 -5.44
CA TYR A 223 16.66 8.18 -5.58
C TYR A 223 15.48 7.90 -6.51
N HIS A 224 14.28 7.86 -5.92
CA HIS A 224 13.04 7.53 -6.58
C HIS A 224 12.02 8.64 -6.48
N CYS A 225 11.07 8.68 -7.39
CA CYS A 225 9.87 9.50 -7.30
C CYS A 225 8.63 8.64 -7.44
N GLY A 226 7.53 9.09 -6.85
CA GLY A 226 6.24 8.41 -6.91
C GLY A 226 5.08 9.40 -6.96
N ASP A 227 4.04 9.01 -7.67
CA ASP A 227 2.80 9.79 -7.78
C ASP A 227 1.63 8.87 -8.17
N GLU A 228 0.40 9.33 -7.94
CA GLU A 228 -0.79 8.64 -8.37
C GLU A 228 -1.47 9.34 -9.53
N THR A 229 -1.84 8.56 -10.52
CA THR A 229 -2.78 8.99 -11.56
C THR A 229 -4.05 8.15 -11.49
N TYR A 230 -5.15 8.61 -12.07
CA TYR A 230 -6.40 7.86 -12.06
C TYR A 230 -6.79 7.34 -13.43
N VAL A 231 -7.45 6.21 -13.43
CA VAL A 231 -8.10 5.57 -14.59
C VAL A 231 -9.54 5.23 -14.22
N LYS A 232 -10.36 4.90 -15.22
CA LYS A 232 -11.70 4.33 -15.01
C LYS A 232 -11.63 2.81 -15.14
N VAL A 233 -12.16 2.10 -14.14
CA VAL A 233 -12.34 0.64 -14.16
C VAL A 233 -13.80 0.36 -13.83
N LEU A 234 -14.53 -0.34 -14.70
CA LEU A 234 -15.98 -0.55 -14.58
C LEU A 234 -16.74 0.77 -14.34
N GLY A 235 -16.35 1.83 -15.05
CA GLY A 235 -16.92 3.17 -14.88
C GLY A 235 -16.56 3.90 -13.59
N LYS A 236 -15.91 3.23 -12.64
CA LYS A 236 -15.48 3.79 -11.35
C LYS A 236 -14.03 4.28 -11.41
N LYS A 237 -13.71 5.26 -10.56
CA LYS A 237 -12.35 5.80 -10.42
C LYS A 237 -11.45 4.77 -9.72
N ALA A 238 -10.34 4.42 -10.34
CA ALA A 238 -9.25 3.66 -9.78
C ALA A 238 -7.95 4.48 -9.84
N TYR A 239 -6.98 4.15 -8.98
CA TYR A 239 -5.72 4.89 -8.84
C TYR A 239 -4.57 4.00 -9.26
N VAL A 240 -3.73 4.52 -10.14
CA VAL A 240 -2.46 3.91 -10.55
C VAL A 240 -1.35 4.60 -9.78
N PHE A 241 -0.65 3.86 -8.96
CA PHE A 241 0.56 4.31 -8.26
C PHE A 241 1.76 3.96 -9.13
N PHE A 242 2.47 4.95 -9.59
CA PHE A 242 3.76 4.78 -10.26
C PHE A 242 4.91 5.09 -9.31
N MET A 243 5.94 4.25 -9.34
CA MET A 243 7.24 4.53 -8.77
C MET A 243 8.31 4.49 -9.86
N CYS A 244 9.21 5.46 -9.86
CA CYS A 244 10.20 5.64 -10.93
C CYS A 244 11.57 5.96 -10.34
N ASP A 245 12.63 5.32 -10.86
CA ASP A 245 14.02 5.73 -10.62
C ASP A 245 14.27 7.06 -11.33
N VAL A 246 14.68 8.08 -10.59
CA VAL A 246 14.84 9.44 -11.10
C VAL A 246 15.99 9.55 -12.10
N LYS A 247 17.11 8.87 -11.86
CA LYS A 247 18.29 8.95 -12.74
C LYS A 247 18.08 8.18 -14.03
N LYS A 248 17.66 6.92 -13.90
CA LYS A 248 17.50 6.02 -15.07
C LYS A 248 16.15 6.15 -15.74
N LYS A 249 15.18 6.83 -15.11
CA LYS A 249 13.80 7.00 -15.60
C LYS A 249 13.06 5.69 -15.82
N ILE A 250 13.43 4.66 -15.08
CA ILE A 250 12.82 3.32 -15.11
C ILE A 250 11.55 3.36 -14.25
N ILE A 251 10.43 2.89 -14.78
CA ILE A 251 9.28 2.56 -13.96
C ILE A 251 9.65 1.34 -13.12
N THR A 252 9.87 1.55 -11.83
CA THR A 252 10.29 0.49 -10.89
C THR A 252 9.12 -0.29 -10.34
N SER A 253 7.94 0.32 -10.27
CA SER A 253 6.71 -0.32 -9.85
C SER A 253 5.50 0.42 -10.39
N PHE A 254 4.44 -0.35 -10.69
CA PHE A 254 3.08 0.16 -10.86
C PHE A 254 2.12 -0.68 -10.03
N LYS A 255 1.10 -0.06 -9.46
CA LYS A 255 0.02 -0.72 -8.71
C LYS A 255 -1.30 -0.03 -8.98
N ILE A 256 -2.37 -0.81 -9.13
CA ILE A 256 -3.70 -0.27 -9.37
C ILE A 256 -4.62 -0.64 -8.21
N TYR A 257 -5.32 0.37 -7.66
CA TYR A 257 -6.26 0.20 -6.57
C TYR A 257 -7.55 0.99 -6.80
N MET A 258 -8.67 0.42 -6.39
CA MET A 258 -9.95 1.10 -6.40
C MET A 258 -10.05 2.18 -5.31
N LYS A 259 -9.13 2.19 -4.36
CA LYS A 259 -9.06 3.16 -3.25
C LYS A 259 -7.66 3.77 -3.18
N ARG A 260 -7.61 5.05 -2.84
CA ARG A 260 -6.38 5.79 -2.54
C ARG A 260 -6.21 5.82 -1.03
N ASP A 261 -5.55 4.83 -0.48
CA ASP A 261 -5.36 4.69 0.97
C ASP A 261 -3.90 4.37 1.34
N THR A 262 -3.63 4.28 2.63
CA THR A 262 -2.29 3.99 3.13
C THR A 262 -1.79 2.61 2.71
N PHE A 263 -2.70 1.63 2.58
CA PHE A 263 -2.33 0.28 2.16
C PHE A 263 -1.80 0.25 0.71
N SER A 264 -2.46 0.99 -0.19
CA SER A 264 -2.00 1.14 -1.58
C SER A 264 -0.60 1.75 -1.67
N ALA A 265 -0.31 2.75 -0.83
CA ALA A 265 1.02 3.35 -0.74
C ALA A 265 2.06 2.39 -0.13
N ILE A 266 1.69 1.57 0.86
CA ILE A 266 2.56 0.53 1.44
C ILE A 266 2.95 -0.47 0.36
N ASP A 267 1.99 -1.00 -0.40
CA ASP A 267 2.28 -1.98 -1.45
C ASP A 267 3.11 -1.37 -2.59
N ALA A 268 2.86 -0.12 -2.98
CA ALA A 268 3.66 0.57 -3.97
C ALA A 268 5.14 0.71 -3.53
N PHE A 269 5.41 1.11 -2.28
CA PHE A 269 6.77 1.14 -1.75
C PHE A 269 7.37 -0.26 -1.63
N TYR A 270 6.61 -1.23 -1.12
CA TYR A 270 7.08 -2.61 -0.97
C TYR A 270 7.55 -3.20 -2.30
N SER A 271 6.81 -2.95 -3.38
CA SER A 271 7.16 -3.41 -4.73
C SER A 271 8.50 -2.86 -5.24
N VAL A 272 8.93 -1.69 -4.77
CA VAL A 272 10.27 -1.16 -5.07
C VAL A 272 11.31 -1.74 -4.13
N LEU A 273 11.00 -1.79 -2.82
CA LEU A 273 11.95 -2.23 -1.78
C LEU A 273 12.43 -3.66 -2.02
N ARG A 274 11.56 -4.58 -2.46
CA ARG A 274 11.90 -5.98 -2.74
C ARG A 274 12.82 -6.17 -3.94
N LYS A 275 12.94 -5.17 -4.82
CA LYS A 275 13.86 -5.21 -5.97
C LYS A 275 15.32 -4.93 -5.59
N PHE A 276 15.57 -4.43 -4.39
CA PHE A 276 16.91 -4.26 -3.88
C PHE A 276 17.40 -5.53 -3.15
N LYS A 277 18.55 -6.06 -3.51
CA LYS A 277 19.23 -7.12 -2.72
C LYS A 277 19.48 -6.66 -1.28
N LYS A 278 19.88 -5.38 -1.12
CA LYS A 278 20.07 -4.70 0.15
C LYS A 278 19.57 -3.26 0.00
N ILE A 279 18.68 -2.85 0.88
CA ILE A 279 18.11 -1.50 0.84
C ILE A 279 19.21 -0.47 1.10
N PRO A 280 19.44 0.49 0.18
CA PRO A 280 20.45 1.53 0.36
C PRO A 280 20.13 2.41 1.58
N LYS A 281 21.16 2.76 2.36
CA LYS A 281 20.98 3.64 3.55
C LYS A 281 20.43 5.02 3.19
N ASN A 282 20.74 5.51 1.98
CA ASN A 282 20.32 6.81 1.45
C ASN A 282 19.09 6.72 0.53
N LEU A 283 18.34 5.62 0.58
CA LEU A 283 17.13 5.46 -0.23
C LEU A 283 16.12 6.56 0.11
N GLU A 284 15.71 7.29 -0.93
CA GLU A 284 14.76 8.40 -0.82
C GLU A 284 13.68 8.32 -1.89
N PHE A 285 12.44 8.55 -1.45
CA PHE A 285 11.27 8.69 -2.32
C PHE A 285 10.75 10.12 -2.27
N VAL A 286 10.65 10.77 -3.42
CA VAL A 286 10.02 12.08 -3.60
C VAL A 286 8.57 11.85 -4.06
N VAL A 287 7.62 12.36 -3.29
CA VAL A 287 6.18 12.15 -3.53
C VAL A 287 5.41 13.47 -3.33
N ASP A 288 4.13 13.48 -3.68
CA ASP A 288 3.25 14.62 -3.38
C ASP A 288 2.96 14.79 -1.89
N GLY A 289 2.19 15.84 -1.53
CA GLY A 289 1.82 16.14 -0.14
C GLY A 289 0.81 15.19 0.49
N ASN A 290 0.43 14.09 -0.16
CA ASN A 290 -0.55 13.16 0.37
C ASN A 290 -0.05 12.46 1.64
N PRO A 291 -0.80 12.52 2.77
CA PRO A 291 -0.38 11.93 4.04
C PRO A 291 -0.26 10.41 4.03
N ILE A 292 -0.82 9.71 3.03
CA ILE A 292 -0.73 8.25 2.91
C ILE A 292 0.73 7.77 2.80
N TYR A 293 1.61 8.53 2.13
CA TYR A 293 3.02 8.18 1.96
C TYR A 293 3.81 8.25 3.27
N LYS A 294 3.55 9.27 4.10
CA LYS A 294 4.15 9.34 5.45
C LYS A 294 3.64 8.24 6.37
N ALA A 295 2.36 7.90 6.26
CA ALA A 295 1.80 6.78 7.01
C ALA A 295 2.41 5.44 6.54
N ALA A 296 2.61 5.25 5.25
CA ALA A 296 3.29 4.07 4.69
C ALA A 296 4.76 4.01 5.15
N GLN A 297 5.51 5.12 5.14
CA GLN A 297 6.87 5.18 5.69
C GLN A 297 6.90 4.73 7.16
N GLN A 298 5.95 5.19 7.98
CA GLN A 298 5.86 4.78 9.38
C GLN A 298 5.63 3.26 9.54
N TYR A 299 4.82 2.66 8.67
CA TYR A 299 4.64 1.20 8.64
C TYR A 299 5.97 0.47 8.51
N PHE A 300 6.81 0.86 7.53
CA PHE A 300 8.10 0.24 7.30
C PHE A 300 9.09 0.50 8.45
N GLN A 301 9.10 1.70 9.03
CA GLN A 301 9.92 2.02 10.21
C GLN A 301 9.59 1.10 11.40
N LEU A 302 8.31 0.77 11.62
CA LEU A 302 7.89 -0.20 12.65
C LEU A 302 8.36 -1.63 12.34
N LYS A 303 8.63 -1.94 11.07
CA LYS A 303 9.23 -3.21 10.62
C LYS A 303 10.77 -3.15 10.54
N ARG A 304 11.40 -2.07 11.06
CA ARG A 304 12.86 -1.81 11.01
C ARG A 304 13.41 -1.67 9.59
N ILE A 305 12.58 -1.26 8.65
CA ILE A 305 12.96 -0.92 7.28
C ILE A 305 12.94 0.61 7.17
N PHE A 306 14.12 1.20 6.88
CA PHE A 306 14.30 2.64 6.93
C PHE A 306 14.63 3.19 5.54
N PHE A 307 13.92 4.22 5.13
CA PHE A 307 14.15 5.04 3.96
C PHE A 307 13.55 6.43 4.18
N LYS A 308 13.98 7.40 3.38
CA LYS A 308 13.47 8.77 3.46
C LYS A 308 12.28 8.95 2.52
N VAL A 309 11.26 9.66 2.99
CA VAL A 309 10.14 10.15 2.14
C VAL A 309 10.12 11.66 2.23
N THR A 310 10.37 12.31 1.10
CA THR A 310 10.31 13.76 0.96
C THR A 310 9.04 14.13 0.22
N GLN A 311 8.19 14.94 0.88
CA GLN A 311 6.96 15.44 0.29
C GLN A 311 7.21 16.80 -0.33
N VAL A 312 6.90 16.95 -1.62
CA VAL A 312 6.93 18.22 -2.33
C VAL A 312 5.51 18.76 -2.41
N ILE A 313 5.24 19.81 -1.64
CA ILE A 313 3.90 20.40 -1.48
C ILE A 313 3.89 21.78 -2.16
N GLY A 314 2.92 21.99 -3.05
CA GLY A 314 2.67 23.27 -3.68
C GLY A 314 3.08 23.36 -5.15
N LEU A 315 2.49 24.32 -5.85
CA LEU A 315 2.72 24.59 -7.27
C LEU A 315 3.81 25.64 -7.49
N THR A 316 4.04 26.52 -6.53
CA THR A 316 4.91 27.70 -6.66
C THR A 316 6.40 27.36 -6.58
N ASN A 317 6.77 26.22 -5.96
CA ASN A 317 8.17 25.79 -5.83
C ASN A 317 9.11 26.83 -5.19
N ASP A 318 8.60 27.69 -4.32
CA ASP A 318 9.38 28.80 -3.75
C ASP A 318 10.25 28.38 -2.57
N ASP A 319 9.91 27.25 -1.95
CA ASP A 319 10.68 26.70 -0.84
C ASP A 319 11.93 25.91 -1.32
N PRO A 320 13.01 25.87 -0.49
CA PRO A 320 14.26 25.19 -0.87
C PRO A 320 14.08 23.69 -1.16
N VAL A 321 13.17 23.01 -0.46
CA VAL A 321 12.91 21.57 -0.64
C VAL A 321 12.28 21.32 -2.00
N SER A 322 11.27 22.11 -2.38
CA SER A 322 10.62 21.99 -3.68
C SER A 322 11.60 22.28 -4.83
N LYS A 323 12.48 23.29 -4.68
CA LYS A 323 13.54 23.59 -5.68
C LYS A 323 14.49 22.42 -5.86
N GLN A 324 14.98 21.83 -4.78
CA GLN A 324 15.91 20.69 -4.81
C GLN A 324 15.31 19.46 -5.48
N HIS A 325 14.03 19.15 -5.22
CA HIS A 325 13.37 17.93 -5.67
C HIS A 325 12.51 18.12 -6.94
N ARG A 326 12.49 19.31 -7.52
CA ARG A 326 11.77 19.65 -8.76
C ARG A 326 12.08 18.69 -9.93
N PRO A 327 13.34 18.29 -10.21
CA PRO A 327 13.63 17.35 -11.28
C PRO A 327 12.92 16.00 -11.12
N ALA A 328 12.87 15.46 -9.90
CA ALA A 328 12.18 14.21 -9.60
C ALA A 328 10.68 14.35 -9.86
N LYS A 329 10.06 15.46 -9.41
CA LYS A 329 8.65 15.74 -9.64
C LYS A 329 8.34 15.86 -11.14
N GLN A 330 9.16 16.56 -11.91
CA GLN A 330 8.97 16.67 -13.35
C GLN A 330 9.05 15.32 -14.09
N ILE A 331 9.88 14.40 -13.62
CA ILE A 331 9.99 13.06 -14.21
C ILE A 331 8.69 12.29 -14.05
N ILE A 332 8.13 12.26 -12.82
CA ILE A 332 6.89 11.52 -12.57
C ILE A 332 5.69 12.20 -13.25
N GLU A 333 5.63 13.52 -13.32
CA GLU A 333 4.61 14.25 -14.06
C GLU A 333 4.65 13.95 -15.58
N ARG A 334 5.86 13.87 -16.18
CA ARG A 334 6.04 13.48 -17.59
C ARG A 334 5.64 12.04 -17.83
N LEU A 335 5.96 11.13 -16.91
CA LEU A 335 5.50 9.74 -16.97
C LEU A 335 3.98 9.69 -16.96
N ASN A 336 3.34 10.37 -16.01
CA ASN A 336 1.88 10.44 -15.90
C ASN A 336 1.25 11.02 -17.19
N ARG A 337 1.85 12.04 -17.79
CA ARG A 337 1.39 12.62 -19.06
C ARG A 337 1.51 11.61 -20.20
N THR A 338 2.64 10.91 -20.32
CA THR A 338 2.85 9.89 -21.35
C THR A 338 1.83 8.75 -21.20
N PHE A 339 1.61 8.29 -19.98
CA PHE A 339 0.59 7.28 -19.69
C PHE A 339 -0.82 7.78 -20.04
N LYS A 340 -1.18 8.98 -19.62
CA LYS A 340 -2.49 9.59 -19.90
C LYS A 340 -2.79 9.69 -21.37
N TYR A 341 -1.78 10.01 -22.19
CA TYR A 341 -1.92 10.04 -23.65
C TYR A 341 -2.31 8.65 -24.20
N SER A 342 -1.59 7.60 -23.81
CA SER A 342 -1.92 6.22 -24.21
C SER A 342 -3.24 5.71 -23.66
N TYR A 343 -3.64 6.20 -22.47
CA TYR A 343 -4.89 5.83 -21.81
C TYR A 343 -6.12 6.53 -22.39
N ALA A 344 -6.02 7.79 -22.82
CA ALA A 344 -7.16 8.62 -23.22
C ALA A 344 -8.06 7.95 -24.25
N VAL A 345 -7.46 7.29 -25.24
CA VAL A 345 -8.20 6.62 -26.35
C VAL A 345 -8.90 5.31 -25.93
N LYS A 346 -8.60 4.81 -24.72
CA LYS A 346 -9.16 3.54 -24.23
C LYS A 346 -10.47 3.74 -23.45
N ASN A 347 -10.77 4.96 -23.04
CA ASN A 347 -12.00 5.36 -22.34
C ASN A 347 -12.28 4.59 -21.02
N GLY A 348 -11.30 3.87 -20.49
CA GLY A 348 -11.41 3.04 -19.30
C GLY A 348 -11.20 1.55 -19.57
N PHE A 349 -11.30 0.77 -18.52
CA PHE A 349 -11.13 -0.68 -18.54
C PHE A 349 -12.38 -1.37 -18.00
N ASN A 350 -12.70 -2.52 -18.59
CA ASN A 350 -13.87 -3.33 -18.19
C ASN A 350 -13.60 -4.24 -16.98
N SER A 351 -12.34 -4.32 -16.54
CA SER A 351 -11.94 -5.07 -15.35
C SER A 351 -10.64 -4.51 -14.78
N LEU A 352 -10.34 -4.85 -13.53
CA LEU A 352 -9.07 -4.51 -12.88
C LEU A 352 -7.92 -5.30 -13.52
N GLU A 353 -8.16 -6.54 -13.91
CA GLU A 353 -7.20 -7.40 -14.61
C GLU A 353 -6.81 -6.78 -15.94
N GLY A 354 -7.77 -6.37 -16.77
CA GLY A 354 -7.49 -5.69 -18.05
C GLY A 354 -6.73 -4.37 -17.89
N ALA A 355 -6.96 -3.65 -16.78
CA ALA A 355 -6.16 -2.48 -16.45
C ALA A 355 -4.71 -2.87 -16.08
N ASN A 356 -4.51 -3.92 -15.28
CA ASN A 356 -3.20 -4.44 -14.94
C ASN A 356 -2.44 -4.95 -16.18
N ASP A 357 -3.13 -5.66 -17.08
CA ASP A 357 -2.56 -6.13 -18.34
C ASP A 357 -2.00 -4.97 -19.16
N PHE A 358 -2.80 -3.92 -19.33
CA PHE A 358 -2.35 -2.74 -20.04
C PHE A 358 -1.17 -2.03 -19.36
N MET A 359 -1.17 -1.97 -18.02
CA MET A 359 -0.07 -1.38 -17.25
C MET A 359 1.22 -2.17 -17.38
N CYS A 360 1.14 -3.50 -17.41
CA CYS A 360 2.28 -4.37 -17.68
C CYS A 360 2.89 -4.07 -19.06
N LEU A 361 2.06 -4.08 -20.11
CA LEU A 361 2.49 -3.79 -21.47
C LEU A 361 3.05 -2.37 -21.61
N PHE A 362 2.40 -1.37 -21.01
CA PHE A 362 2.87 0.01 -21.01
C PHE A 362 4.23 0.15 -20.31
N THR A 363 4.41 -0.51 -19.16
CA THR A 363 5.67 -0.48 -18.40
C THR A 363 6.79 -1.17 -19.18
N THR A 364 6.50 -2.31 -19.81
CA THR A 364 7.43 -3.02 -20.68
C THR A 364 7.87 -2.12 -21.84
N TYR A 365 6.92 -1.53 -22.54
CA TYR A 365 7.21 -0.56 -23.62
C TYR A 365 8.06 0.62 -23.12
N PHE A 366 7.64 1.24 -22.02
CA PHE A 366 8.30 2.42 -21.47
C PHE A 366 9.74 2.14 -21.07
N ASN A 367 10.00 1.02 -20.41
CA ASN A 367 11.31 0.69 -19.87
C ASN A 367 12.29 0.16 -20.93
N PHE A 368 11.83 -0.64 -21.90
CA PHE A 368 12.71 -1.40 -22.78
C PHE A 368 12.64 -0.99 -24.25
N LEU A 369 11.55 -0.36 -24.70
CA LEU A 369 11.33 -0.10 -26.11
C LEU A 369 11.23 1.39 -26.46
N ARG A 370 10.76 2.21 -25.51
CA ARG A 370 10.54 3.62 -25.74
C ARG A 370 11.86 4.41 -25.62
N ASN A 371 12.26 5.05 -26.71
CA ASN A 371 13.41 5.95 -26.70
C ASN A 371 13.08 7.26 -25.98
N HIS A 372 14.00 7.75 -25.17
CA HIS A 372 13.91 9.01 -24.44
C HIS A 372 14.96 9.98 -24.92
N THR A 373 14.56 11.17 -25.35
CA THR A 373 15.47 12.24 -25.80
C THR A 373 16.55 12.56 -24.77
N SER A 374 16.16 12.63 -23.48
CA SER A 374 17.08 12.91 -22.37
C SER A 374 17.98 11.75 -21.96
N LEU A 375 17.88 10.60 -22.62
CA LEU A 375 18.77 9.44 -22.50
C LEU A 375 19.52 9.17 -23.84
N GLY A 376 19.72 10.20 -24.67
CA GLY A 376 20.40 10.05 -25.96
C GLY A 376 19.63 9.19 -26.96
N TYR A 377 18.29 9.28 -26.98
CA TYR A 377 17.39 8.46 -27.80
C TYR A 377 17.49 6.96 -27.55
N LYS A 378 17.79 6.58 -26.30
CA LYS A 378 17.81 5.19 -25.84
C LYS A 378 16.67 4.91 -24.89
N PRO A 379 16.23 3.64 -24.75
CA PRO A 379 15.29 3.26 -23.71
C PRO A 379 15.95 3.32 -22.32
N PRO A 380 15.18 3.45 -21.23
CA PRO A 380 15.70 3.43 -19.87
C PRO A 380 16.51 2.19 -19.50
N VAL A 381 16.16 1.05 -20.09
CA VAL A 381 16.87 -0.23 -19.94
C VAL A 381 17.25 -0.72 -21.35
N GLU A 382 18.55 -0.75 -21.64
CA GLU A 382 19.08 -1.32 -22.88
C GLU A 382 19.29 -2.82 -22.69
N LEU A 383 18.68 -3.63 -23.56
CA LEU A 383 18.90 -5.08 -23.64
C LEU A 383 19.74 -5.39 -24.90
N ASP A 384 20.78 -6.21 -24.73
CA ASP A 384 21.67 -6.56 -25.82
C ASP A 384 20.96 -7.29 -26.97
N CYS A 385 19.97 -8.13 -26.63
CA CYS A 385 19.13 -8.83 -27.60
C CYS A 385 18.34 -7.90 -28.52
N LEU A 386 18.03 -6.68 -28.08
CA LEU A 386 17.27 -5.68 -28.85
C LEU A 386 18.14 -4.79 -29.75
N LYS A 387 19.47 -4.74 -29.56
CA LYS A 387 20.36 -3.79 -30.25
C LYS A 387 20.43 -4.03 -31.76
N LYS A 388 20.31 -5.28 -32.21
CA LYS A 388 20.39 -5.66 -33.63
C LYS A 388 19.09 -5.46 -34.41
N THR A 389 17.99 -5.10 -33.74
CA THR A 389 16.66 -5.04 -34.33
C THR A 389 16.11 -3.62 -34.27
N HIS A 390 15.77 -3.04 -35.43
CA HIS A 390 15.13 -1.72 -35.51
C HIS A 390 13.61 -1.80 -35.57
N ASN A 391 13.09 -2.88 -36.13
CA ASN A 391 11.65 -3.10 -36.33
C ASN A 391 10.94 -3.34 -34.99
N MET A 392 9.95 -2.51 -34.68
CA MET A 392 9.27 -2.55 -33.39
C MET A 392 8.47 -3.83 -33.14
N PRO A 393 7.71 -4.39 -34.13
CA PRO A 393 7.10 -5.69 -33.99
C PRO A 393 8.05 -6.81 -33.59
N ASN A 394 9.26 -6.83 -34.19
CA ASN A 394 10.26 -7.83 -33.85
C ASN A 394 10.85 -7.61 -32.45
N LYS A 395 11.00 -6.36 -32.02
CA LYS A 395 11.42 -6.07 -30.64
C LYS A 395 10.44 -6.62 -29.60
N TRP A 396 9.13 -6.51 -29.85
CA TRP A 396 8.11 -7.13 -29.00
C TRP A 396 8.25 -8.65 -28.94
N ASN A 397 8.46 -9.29 -30.11
CA ASN A 397 8.64 -10.74 -30.15
C ASN A 397 9.88 -11.20 -29.38
N ILE A 398 11.00 -10.48 -29.49
CA ILE A 398 12.21 -10.78 -28.72
C ILE A 398 11.93 -10.67 -27.20
N LEU A 399 11.21 -9.64 -26.74
CA LEU A 399 10.84 -9.53 -25.32
C LEU A 399 9.92 -10.65 -24.85
N LEU A 400 9.01 -11.11 -25.71
CA LEU A 400 8.16 -12.25 -25.40
C LEU A 400 8.97 -13.55 -25.33
N ASP A 401 9.94 -13.73 -26.20
CA ASP A 401 10.84 -14.89 -26.17
C ASP A 401 11.75 -14.86 -24.92
N GLU A 402 12.27 -13.69 -24.50
CA GLU A 402 13.00 -13.52 -23.24
C GLU A 402 12.14 -13.87 -22.02
N ALA A 403 10.87 -13.41 -22.01
CA ALA A 403 9.95 -13.72 -20.94
C ALA A 403 9.57 -15.20 -20.89
N LEU A 404 9.47 -15.85 -22.06
CA LEU A 404 9.24 -17.30 -22.16
C LEU A 404 10.42 -18.10 -21.61
N ASN A 405 11.64 -17.72 -21.97
CA ASN A 405 12.86 -18.34 -21.45
C ASN A 405 12.93 -18.22 -19.93
N TYR A 406 12.67 -17.02 -19.38
CA TYR A 406 12.59 -16.83 -17.94
C TYR A 406 11.55 -17.73 -17.27
N PHE A 407 10.37 -17.89 -17.89
CA PHE A 407 9.32 -18.75 -17.36
C PHE A 407 9.75 -20.23 -17.33
N ILE A 408 10.39 -20.72 -18.41
CA ILE A 408 10.90 -22.08 -18.51
C ILE A 408 11.98 -22.33 -17.44
N GLU A 409 12.97 -21.44 -17.33
CA GLU A 409 14.04 -21.55 -16.33
C GLU A 409 13.47 -21.56 -14.89
N SER A 410 12.54 -20.66 -14.59
CA SER A 410 11.90 -20.58 -13.25
C SER A 410 11.05 -21.80 -12.89
N THR A 411 10.57 -22.56 -13.87
CA THR A 411 9.79 -23.80 -13.64
C THR A 411 10.67 -25.04 -13.56
N MET A 412 11.93 -25.00 -14.06
CA MET A 412 12.87 -26.10 -13.98
C MET A 412 13.69 -26.10 -12.67
N GLU A 413 13.68 -25.01 -11.89
CA GLU A 413 14.33 -24.93 -10.57
C GLU A 413 13.51 -25.56 -9.44
N PHE A 414 12.39 -26.20 -9.73
CA PHE A 414 11.53 -26.98 -8.81
C PHE A 414 11.51 -28.45 -9.24
#